data_b69669d3f4fea108faad5308439fcc01
#
_entry.id   b69669d3f4fea108faad5308439fcc01
#
_cell.length_a   1.000
_cell.length_b   1.000
_cell.length_c   1.000
_cell.angle_alpha   90.00
_cell.angle_beta   90.00
_cell.angle_gamma   90.00
#
_symmetry.space_group_name_H-M   'P 1'
#
loop_
_entity.id
_entity.type
_entity.pdbx_description
1 polymer ?
#
loop_
_entity_poly.entity_id
_entity_poly.type
_entity_poly.pdbx_seq_one_letter_code
_entity_poly.pdbx_strand_id
1 'polypeptide(L)'
;MAIGDRTESRLGGPTQLGTTTTTIVTAAAGYADIIKQIIIANTDTVDRTVTLAIGSAATAANRIMSALPIGANDLMVWDTAIVLNPGETLQGLSDTAAKVNVTAVGWEKQVS
;
A
#
# COMPACT_ATOMS: atom_id res chain seq x y z
N MET A 1 14.86 11.77 18.58
CA MET A 1 13.39 11.75 18.72
C MET A 1 13.00 11.33 20.11
N ALA A 2 12.05 11.98 20.71
CA ALA A 2 11.58 11.61 22.04
C ALA A 2 10.81 10.28 21.98
N ILE A 3 10.90 9.50 23.06
CA ILE A 3 10.20 8.23 23.18
C ILE A 3 8.68 8.51 23.18
N GLY A 4 7.96 7.79 22.35
CA GLY A 4 6.52 7.95 22.23
C GLY A 4 6.06 8.94 21.18
N ASP A 5 6.96 9.74 20.64
CA ASP A 5 6.62 10.63 19.53
C ASP A 5 6.34 9.81 18.28
N ARG A 6 5.30 10.22 17.57
CA ARG A 6 4.96 9.63 16.29
C ARG A 6 5.01 10.71 15.24
N THR A 7 5.85 10.49 14.24
CA THR A 7 5.92 11.36 13.08
C THR A 7 5.39 10.59 11.89
N GLU A 8 4.27 11.03 11.35
CA GLU A 8 3.74 10.42 10.15
C GLU A 8 4.68 10.69 8.99
N SER A 9 4.92 9.66 8.21
CA SER A 9 5.81 9.73 7.07
C SER A 9 5.27 8.86 5.94
N ARG A 10 5.81 9.09 4.77
CA ARG A 10 5.51 8.24 3.62
C ARG A 10 6.31 6.95 3.79
N LEU A 11 5.60 5.84 4.01
CA LEU A 11 6.22 4.53 4.20
C LEU A 11 6.60 3.89 2.88
N GLY A 12 5.87 4.20 1.82
CA GLY A 12 6.17 3.70 0.49
C GLY A 12 5.40 4.45 -0.57
N GLY A 13 5.93 4.47 -1.79
CA GLY A 13 5.32 5.09 -2.94
C GLY A 13 5.72 6.56 -3.15
N PRO A 14 5.18 7.19 -4.20
CA PRO A 14 4.24 6.59 -5.13
C PRO A 14 4.84 5.39 -5.86
N THR A 15 4.13 4.27 -5.82
CA THR A 15 4.54 3.05 -6.51
C THR A 15 3.59 2.80 -7.66
N GLN A 16 4.12 2.74 -8.87
CA GLN A 16 3.32 2.47 -10.06
C GLN A 16 3.07 0.97 -10.17
N LEU A 17 1.80 0.61 -10.22
CA LEU A 17 1.40 -0.80 -10.26
C LEU A 17 1.45 -1.34 -11.69
N GLY A 18 1.75 -2.63 -11.79
CA GLY A 18 1.64 -3.40 -13.01
C GLY A 18 0.54 -4.44 -12.89
N THR A 19 0.49 -5.36 -13.86
CA THR A 19 -0.48 -6.46 -13.85
C THR A 19 0.01 -7.64 -12.99
N THR A 20 1.24 -7.60 -12.51
CA THR A 20 1.80 -8.58 -11.58
C THR A 20 2.06 -7.91 -10.24
N THR A 21 2.20 -8.72 -9.21
CA THR A 21 2.39 -8.23 -7.85
C THR A 21 3.63 -7.36 -7.73
N THR A 22 3.47 -6.16 -7.19
CA THR A 22 4.54 -5.19 -6.96
C THR A 22 4.57 -4.82 -5.48
N THR A 23 5.76 -4.80 -4.88
CA THR A 23 5.92 -4.40 -3.47
C THR A 23 5.81 -2.89 -3.33
N ILE A 24 4.96 -2.46 -2.40
CA ILE A 24 4.72 -1.04 -2.11
C ILE A 24 5.48 -0.63 -0.84
N VAL A 25 5.36 -1.43 0.21
CA VAL A 25 5.99 -1.18 1.51
C VAL A 25 6.60 -2.48 2.01
N THR A 26 7.81 -2.40 2.58
CA THR A 26 8.43 -3.52 3.29
C THR A 26 8.77 -3.06 4.71
N ALA A 27 8.22 -3.75 5.70
CA ALA A 27 8.57 -3.48 7.09
C ALA A 27 9.96 -4.05 7.37
N ALA A 28 10.87 -3.20 7.85
CA ALA A 28 12.24 -3.59 8.12
C ALA A 28 12.31 -4.59 9.28
N ALA A 29 13.38 -5.37 9.34
CA ALA A 29 13.63 -6.26 10.46
C ALA A 29 13.72 -5.43 11.76
N GLY A 30 13.02 -5.86 12.80
CA GLY A 30 12.97 -5.14 14.08
C GLY A 30 11.99 -3.98 14.14
N TYR A 31 11.26 -3.72 13.05
CA TYR A 31 10.29 -2.62 12.97
C TYR A 31 8.95 -3.12 12.49
N ALA A 32 7.89 -2.49 12.97
CA ALA A 32 6.55 -2.65 12.42
C ALA A 32 6.15 -1.34 11.76
N ASP A 33 5.52 -1.43 10.60
CA ASP A 33 4.96 -0.27 9.91
C ASP A 33 3.47 -0.20 10.19
N ILE A 34 3.01 0.94 10.70
CA ILE A 34 1.60 1.19 10.94
C ILE A 34 1.11 2.12 9.82
N ILE A 35 0.33 1.57 8.91
CA ILE A 35 -0.20 2.30 7.76
C ILE A 35 -1.53 2.93 8.17
N LYS A 36 -1.59 4.25 8.13
CA LYS A 36 -2.79 5.00 8.53
C LYS A 36 -3.62 5.43 7.34
N GLN A 37 -2.99 5.58 6.18
CA GLN A 37 -3.69 6.05 4.99
C GLN A 37 -3.03 5.46 3.74
N ILE A 38 -3.85 5.03 2.80
CA ILE A 38 -3.40 4.58 1.49
C ILE A 38 -4.06 5.48 0.45
N ILE A 39 -3.25 6.09 -0.40
CA ILE A 39 -3.73 6.95 -1.48
C ILE A 39 -3.51 6.22 -2.79
N ILE A 40 -4.59 6.00 -3.53
CA ILE A 40 -4.57 5.29 -4.80
C ILE A 40 -5.03 6.25 -5.89
N ALA A 41 -4.20 6.48 -6.88
CA ALA A 41 -4.49 7.39 -7.98
C ALA A 41 -4.55 6.62 -9.30
N ASN A 42 -5.67 6.74 -10.01
CA ASN A 42 -5.82 6.21 -11.36
C ASN A 42 -5.53 7.35 -12.34
N THR A 43 -4.44 7.25 -13.08
CA THR A 43 -4.03 8.28 -14.04
C THR A 43 -4.53 7.98 -15.47
N ASP A 44 -5.29 6.91 -15.65
CA ASP A 44 -5.84 6.55 -16.96
C ASP A 44 -7.13 7.31 -17.25
N THR A 45 -7.50 7.32 -18.50
CA THR A 45 -8.75 7.92 -18.97
C THR A 45 -9.94 6.97 -18.88
N VAL A 46 -9.72 5.75 -18.41
CA VAL A 46 -10.76 4.73 -18.17
C VAL A 46 -10.64 4.22 -16.75
N ASP A 47 -11.71 3.60 -16.25
CA ASP A 47 -11.70 2.99 -14.93
C ASP A 47 -10.70 1.85 -14.87
N ARG A 48 -10.00 1.73 -13.74
CA ARG A 48 -9.05 0.64 -13.48
C ARG A 48 -9.33 0.02 -12.12
N THR A 49 -8.85 -1.19 -11.92
CA THR A 49 -9.02 -1.89 -10.65
C THR A 49 -7.70 -2.01 -9.92
N VAL A 50 -7.78 -2.09 -8.60
CA VAL A 50 -6.63 -2.24 -7.71
C VAL A 50 -6.85 -3.40 -6.77
N THR A 51 -5.83 -4.22 -6.60
CA THR A 51 -5.79 -5.31 -5.62
C THR A 51 -4.60 -5.08 -4.70
N LEU A 52 -4.83 -5.11 -3.39
CA LEU A 52 -3.78 -4.99 -2.39
C LEU A 52 -3.76 -6.23 -1.51
N ALA A 53 -2.56 -6.64 -1.11
CA ALA A 53 -2.35 -7.84 -0.31
C ALA A 53 -1.18 -7.66 0.64
N ILE A 54 -1.18 -8.43 1.73
CA ILE A 54 -0.06 -8.49 2.66
C ILE A 54 0.61 -9.84 2.50
N GLY A 55 1.90 -9.85 2.22
CA GLY A 55 2.66 -11.08 2.02
C GLY A 55 3.41 -11.09 0.71
N SER A 56 3.82 -12.28 0.27
CA SER A 56 4.70 -12.44 -0.90
C SER A 56 3.99 -12.48 -2.23
N ALA A 57 2.67 -12.68 -2.25
CA ALA A 57 1.87 -12.74 -3.47
C ALA A 57 0.41 -12.39 -3.16
N ALA A 58 -0.27 -11.83 -4.14
CA ALA A 58 -1.67 -11.41 -3.98
C ALA A 58 -2.62 -12.58 -4.21
N THR A 59 -2.63 -13.52 -3.28
CA THR A 59 -3.57 -14.64 -3.29
C THR A 59 -4.88 -14.25 -2.63
N ALA A 60 -5.93 -15.01 -2.84
CA ALA A 60 -7.23 -14.74 -2.22
C ALA A 60 -7.16 -14.72 -0.69
N ALA A 61 -6.22 -15.47 -0.11
CA ALA A 61 -6.10 -15.61 1.34
C ALA A 61 -5.49 -14.37 2.00
N ASN A 62 -4.66 -13.59 1.29
CA ASN A 62 -3.95 -12.45 1.88
C ASN A 62 -4.33 -11.10 1.27
N ARG A 63 -5.38 -11.05 0.47
CA ARG A 63 -5.88 -9.79 -0.07
C ARG A 63 -6.60 -8.99 1.00
N ILE A 64 -6.30 -7.71 1.05
CA ILE A 64 -7.02 -6.75 1.88
C ILE A 64 -7.94 -5.86 1.04
N MET A 65 -7.74 -5.86 -0.27
CA MET A 65 -8.58 -5.17 -1.25
C MET A 65 -8.53 -5.99 -2.53
N SER A 66 -9.67 -6.33 -3.10
CA SER A 66 -9.71 -7.20 -4.28
C SER A 66 -10.46 -6.50 -5.41
N ALA A 67 -9.72 -6.20 -6.49
CA ALA A 67 -10.25 -5.62 -7.72
C ALA A 67 -11.18 -4.42 -7.47
N LEU A 68 -10.77 -3.50 -6.59
CA LEU A 68 -11.55 -2.30 -6.30
C LEU A 68 -11.49 -1.36 -7.49
N PRO A 69 -12.63 -0.95 -8.06
CA PRO A 69 -12.63 -0.02 -9.19
C PRO A 69 -12.31 1.40 -8.73
N ILE A 70 -11.42 2.06 -9.47
CA ILE A 70 -11.08 3.48 -9.30
C ILE A 70 -11.45 4.18 -10.60
N GLY A 71 -12.26 5.23 -10.51
CA GLY A 71 -12.72 5.97 -11.67
C GLY A 71 -11.58 6.61 -12.46
N ALA A 72 -11.83 6.86 -13.74
CA ALA A 72 -10.86 7.48 -14.63
C ALA A 72 -10.40 8.83 -14.08
N ASN A 73 -9.08 9.06 -14.04
CA ASN A 73 -8.46 10.29 -13.54
C ASN A 73 -8.87 10.65 -12.11
N ASP A 74 -9.29 9.66 -11.33
CA ASP A 74 -9.76 9.86 -9.96
C ASP A 74 -8.76 9.29 -8.96
N LEU A 75 -8.97 9.60 -7.70
CA LEU A 75 -8.17 9.04 -6.63
C LEU A 75 -9.08 8.53 -5.52
N MET A 76 -8.57 7.57 -4.76
CA MET A 76 -9.20 7.08 -3.55
C MET A 76 -8.23 7.26 -2.40
N VAL A 77 -8.74 7.81 -1.30
CA VAL A 77 -8.01 7.88 -0.05
C VAL A 77 -8.66 6.90 0.92
N TRP A 78 -7.89 5.91 1.36
CA TRP A 78 -8.38 4.90 2.29
C TRP A 78 -7.74 5.12 3.64
N ASP A 79 -8.53 5.64 4.58
CA ASP A 79 -8.13 5.76 5.97
C ASP A 79 -8.30 4.40 6.64
N THR A 80 -7.23 3.87 7.20
CA THR A 80 -7.22 2.53 7.74
C THR A 80 -6.21 2.44 8.88
N ALA A 81 -6.06 1.26 9.44
CA ALA A 81 -5.01 0.96 10.40
C ALA A 81 -4.51 -0.44 10.09
N ILE A 82 -3.49 -0.51 9.26
CA ILE A 82 -2.87 -1.77 8.84
C ILE A 82 -1.49 -1.85 9.48
N VAL A 83 -1.22 -2.95 10.18
CA VAL A 83 0.08 -3.20 10.77
C VAL A 83 0.83 -4.22 9.93
N LEU A 84 2.00 -3.83 9.45
CA LEU A 84 2.96 -4.76 8.85
C LEU A 84 3.96 -5.13 9.93
N ASN A 85 4.02 -6.41 10.29
CA ASN A 85 5.01 -6.91 11.23
C ASN A 85 6.38 -6.96 10.56
N PRO A 86 7.48 -7.04 11.33
CA PRO A 86 8.82 -7.08 10.75
C PRO A 86 8.93 -8.12 9.64
N GLY A 87 9.43 -7.70 8.48
CA GLY A 87 9.59 -8.54 7.30
C GLY A 87 8.37 -8.70 6.42
N GLU A 88 7.19 -8.25 6.86
CA GLU A 88 5.99 -8.31 6.03
C GLU A 88 5.99 -7.21 4.97
N THR A 89 5.29 -7.45 3.87
CA THR A 89 5.19 -6.49 2.76
C THR A 89 3.74 -6.18 2.43
N LEU A 90 3.48 -4.94 2.05
CA LEU A 90 2.24 -4.55 1.37
C LEU A 90 2.52 -4.60 -0.12
N GLN A 91 1.70 -5.32 -0.85
CA GLN A 91 1.87 -5.52 -2.28
C GLN A 91 0.59 -5.20 -3.01
N GLY A 92 0.71 -4.90 -4.28
CA GLY A 92 -0.45 -4.56 -5.09
C GLY A 92 -0.27 -4.84 -6.56
N LEU A 93 -1.39 -4.86 -7.25
CA LEU A 93 -1.45 -4.96 -8.70
C LEU A 93 -2.69 -4.24 -9.23
N SER A 94 -2.68 -3.99 -10.52
CA SER A 94 -3.80 -3.38 -11.23
C SER A 94 -4.15 -4.25 -12.44
N ASP A 95 -5.29 -3.97 -13.07
CA ASP A 95 -5.66 -4.63 -14.32
C ASP A 95 -4.91 -4.08 -15.53
N THR A 96 -4.06 -3.07 -15.32
CA THR A 96 -3.24 -2.49 -16.38
C THR A 96 -1.89 -2.05 -15.83
N ALA A 97 -0.90 -1.95 -16.71
CA ALA A 97 0.43 -1.47 -16.33
C ALA A 97 0.50 0.05 -16.42
N ALA A 98 1.27 0.65 -15.50
CA ALA A 98 1.75 2.04 -15.58
C ALA A 98 0.65 3.10 -15.54
N LYS A 99 -0.50 2.82 -14.91
CA LYS A 99 -1.61 3.78 -14.83
C LYS A 99 -2.07 4.07 -13.41
N VAL A 100 -1.85 3.15 -12.48
CA VAL A 100 -2.32 3.28 -11.11
C VAL A 100 -1.13 3.39 -10.16
N ASN A 101 -1.14 4.42 -9.31
CA ASN A 101 -0.09 4.66 -8.33
C ASN A 101 -0.64 4.52 -6.92
N VAL A 102 0.15 3.93 -6.02
CA VAL A 102 -0.23 3.74 -4.63
C VAL A 102 0.82 4.36 -3.72
N THR A 103 0.36 5.13 -2.74
CA THR A 103 1.22 5.71 -1.70
C THR A 103 0.67 5.32 -0.33
N ALA A 104 1.55 4.84 0.54
CA ALA A 104 1.18 4.48 1.90
C ALA A 104 1.84 5.45 2.89
N VAL A 105 1.04 5.95 3.82
CA VAL A 105 1.46 6.93 4.83
C VAL A 105 1.16 6.38 6.22
N GLY A 106 2.05 6.60 7.16
CA GLY A 106 1.89 6.17 8.53
C GLY A 106 3.16 6.41 9.33
N TRP A 107 3.52 5.48 10.18
CA TRP A 107 4.77 5.58 10.92
C TRP A 107 5.39 4.21 11.13
N GLU A 108 6.69 4.23 11.40
CA GLU A 108 7.48 3.04 11.70
C GLU A 108 7.71 2.99 13.20
N LYS A 109 7.53 1.81 13.77
CA LYS A 109 7.71 1.58 15.21
C LYS A 109 8.75 0.49 15.44
N GLN A 110 9.76 0.77 16.26
CA GLN A 110 10.72 -0.24 16.64
C GLN A 110 10.09 -1.22 17.63
N VAL A 111 10.21 -2.52 17.35
CA VAL A 111 9.59 -3.58 18.15
C VAL A 111 10.59 -4.62 18.67
N SER A 112 11.87 -4.45 18.38
CA SER A 112 12.90 -5.33 18.95
C SER A 112 14.27 -4.66 18.98
#